data_ca9540098e8ac98fbefd92fff68e10cd
#
_entry.id   ca9540098e8ac98fbefd92fff68e10cd
#
_cell.length_a   1.000
_cell.length_b   1.000
_cell.length_c   1.000
_cell.angle_alpha   90.00
_cell.angle_beta   90.00
_cell.angle_gamma   90.00
#
_symmetry.space_group_name_H-M   'P 1'
#
loop_
_entity.id
_entity.type
_entity.pdbx_description
1 polymer ?
#
loop_
_entity_poly.entity_id
_entity_poly.type
_entity_poly.pdbx_seq_one_letter_code
_entity_poly.pdbx_strand_id
1 'polypeptide(L)'
;MSAQPPSPIDREFSRRREHEFARRSLEKHPLGLSGRLAHWRDEQLARHALKVAGDPGLVLALPSGAGRFWPVLTEHTNRVVLAADPSLEMLAVAEASFPAEKLKRIKTFQTSPLSIDLSANAVDCIFCMRLFHHVADSDQRSAILREFHRVTRDTVIVSLWVDGNIKAWRRKRLERGRASAEPIASKMNRFVVSRAAIEAEFEQAGFQILGHHDVLPGYAMWRVYVLRKS
;
A
#
# COMPACT_ATOMS: atom_id res chain seq x y z
N MET A 1 -22.38 9.48 14.39
CA MET A 1 -21.04 10.02 14.07
C MET A 1 -21.08 10.44 12.60
N SER A 2 -20.94 11.71 12.30
CA SER A 2 -21.03 12.24 10.93
C SER A 2 -19.71 11.98 10.22
N ALA A 3 -19.71 11.10 9.22
CA ALA A 3 -18.54 10.88 8.37
C ALA A 3 -18.16 12.20 7.67
N GLN A 4 -16.94 12.68 7.87
CA GLN A 4 -16.43 13.82 7.11
C GLN A 4 -16.42 13.47 5.62
N PRO A 5 -16.85 14.40 4.74
CA PRO A 5 -16.81 14.15 3.31
C PRO A 5 -15.35 13.92 2.87
N PRO A 6 -15.09 12.94 1.97
CA PRO A 6 -13.76 12.61 1.52
C PRO A 6 -13.07 13.82 0.89
N SER A 7 -11.80 14.03 1.20
CA SER A 7 -11.00 15.13 0.67
C SER A 7 -10.91 15.07 -0.86
N PRO A 8 -10.59 16.16 -1.57
CA PRO A 8 -10.38 16.13 -3.02
C PRO A 8 -9.34 15.08 -3.44
N ILE A 9 -8.33 14.84 -2.59
CA ILE A 9 -7.26 13.88 -2.80
C ILE A 9 -7.79 12.44 -2.66
N ASP A 10 -8.63 12.18 -1.66
CA ASP A 10 -9.27 10.88 -1.47
C ASP A 10 -10.19 10.54 -2.65
N ARG A 11 -10.93 11.53 -3.17
CA ARG A 11 -11.78 11.35 -4.36
C ARG A 11 -10.95 11.04 -5.60
N GLU A 12 -9.83 11.73 -5.81
CA GLU A 12 -8.94 11.48 -6.93
C GLU A 12 -8.26 10.11 -6.80
N PHE A 13 -7.85 9.74 -5.60
CA PHE A 13 -7.27 8.44 -5.30
C PHE A 13 -8.28 7.30 -5.51
N SER A 14 -9.51 7.45 -5.02
CA SER A 14 -10.59 6.48 -5.21
C SER A 14 -10.93 6.32 -6.70
N ARG A 15 -11.15 7.42 -7.43
CA ARG A 15 -11.40 7.39 -8.88
C ARG A 15 -10.30 6.68 -9.66
N ARG A 16 -9.03 6.94 -9.33
CA ARG A 16 -7.90 6.30 -10.01
C ARG A 16 -7.88 4.80 -9.78
N ARG A 17 -8.20 4.34 -8.57
CA ARG A 17 -8.28 2.92 -8.22
C ARG A 17 -9.49 2.25 -8.83
N GLU A 18 -10.66 2.90 -8.84
CA GLU A 18 -11.88 2.43 -9.50
C GLU A 18 -11.65 2.21 -11.00
N HIS A 19 -11.02 3.15 -11.69
CA HIS A 19 -10.66 2.99 -13.10
C HIS A 19 -9.67 1.83 -13.34
N GLU A 20 -8.68 1.65 -12.46
CA GLU A 20 -7.72 0.54 -12.58
C GLU A 20 -8.39 -0.81 -12.29
N PHE A 21 -9.34 -0.84 -11.35
CA PHE A 21 -10.13 -2.02 -11.01
C PHE A 21 -11.17 -2.34 -12.08
N ALA A 22 -11.94 -1.36 -12.53
CA ALA A 22 -12.93 -1.52 -13.62
C ALA A 22 -12.25 -2.05 -14.89
N ARG A 23 -11.10 -1.51 -15.26
CA ARG A 23 -10.29 -1.99 -16.39
C ARG A 23 -9.85 -3.44 -16.22
N ARG A 24 -9.44 -3.88 -15.02
CA ARG A 24 -9.04 -5.27 -14.72
C ARG A 24 -10.24 -6.22 -14.61
N SER A 25 -11.39 -5.72 -14.16
CA SER A 25 -12.63 -6.52 -14.07
C SER A 25 -13.26 -6.74 -15.45
N LEU A 26 -13.08 -5.79 -16.37
CA LEU A 26 -13.48 -5.93 -17.77
C LEU A 26 -12.53 -6.87 -18.55
N GLU A 27 -11.29 -6.94 -18.17
CA GLU A 27 -10.33 -7.95 -18.64
C GLU A 27 -10.58 -9.28 -17.87
N LYS A 28 -11.67 -9.98 -18.21
CA LYS A 28 -12.00 -11.34 -17.73
C LYS A 28 -11.00 -12.39 -18.21
N HIS A 29 -9.74 -12.06 -18.40
CA HIS A 29 -8.70 -13.04 -18.68
C HIS A 29 -8.10 -13.50 -17.35
N PRO A 30 -8.02 -14.84 -17.16
CA PRO A 30 -7.25 -15.39 -16.05
C PRO A 30 -5.84 -14.80 -16.16
N LEU A 31 -5.30 -14.28 -15.04
CA LEU A 31 -3.94 -13.78 -14.98
C LEU A 31 -3.02 -14.79 -15.66
N GLY A 32 -2.38 -14.39 -16.75
CA GLY A 32 -1.38 -15.25 -17.40
C GLY A 32 -0.29 -15.67 -16.41
N LEU A 33 0.53 -16.66 -16.75
CA LEU A 33 1.59 -17.20 -15.87
C LEU A 33 2.41 -16.07 -15.19
N SER A 34 2.74 -15.02 -15.93
CA SER A 34 3.48 -13.85 -15.41
C SER A 34 2.70 -13.08 -14.32
N GLY A 35 1.39 -12.94 -14.46
CA GLY A 35 0.52 -12.29 -13.48
C GLY A 35 0.37 -13.11 -12.20
N ARG A 36 0.25 -14.44 -12.33
CA ARG A 36 0.19 -15.36 -11.18
C ARG A 36 1.51 -15.37 -10.40
N LEU A 37 2.65 -15.36 -11.12
CA LEU A 37 3.97 -15.31 -10.50
C LEU A 37 4.19 -13.97 -9.76
N ALA A 38 3.78 -12.85 -10.36
CA ALA A 38 3.86 -11.55 -9.72
C ALA A 38 2.98 -11.48 -8.46
N HIS A 39 1.77 -12.05 -8.52
CA HIS A 39 0.87 -12.11 -7.36
C HIS A 39 1.47 -12.95 -6.23
N TRP A 40 1.92 -14.16 -6.54
CA TRP A 40 2.61 -15.02 -5.57
C TRP A 40 3.81 -14.33 -4.93
N ARG A 41 4.61 -13.60 -5.72
CA ARG A 41 5.77 -12.86 -5.21
C ARG A 41 5.36 -11.74 -4.25
N ASP A 42 4.32 -10.97 -4.58
CA ASP A 42 3.78 -9.94 -3.69
C ASP A 42 3.32 -10.54 -2.35
N GLU A 43 2.68 -11.71 -2.38
CA GLU A 43 2.26 -12.43 -1.17
C GLU A 43 3.44 -12.89 -0.33
N GLN A 44 4.51 -13.45 -0.96
CA GLN A 44 5.71 -13.87 -0.22
C GLN A 44 6.39 -12.68 0.48
N LEU A 45 6.46 -11.52 -0.20
CA LEU A 45 6.98 -10.29 0.41
C LEU A 45 6.12 -9.83 1.59
N ALA A 46 4.79 -9.90 1.46
CA ALA A 46 3.87 -9.56 2.54
C ALA A 46 4.04 -10.49 3.76
N ARG A 47 4.12 -11.82 3.54
CA ARG A 47 4.38 -12.81 4.62
C ARG A 47 5.70 -12.52 5.33
N HIS A 48 6.76 -12.25 4.55
CA HIS A 48 8.06 -11.96 5.12
C HIS A 48 8.06 -10.65 5.92
N ALA A 49 7.44 -9.60 5.39
CA ALA A 49 7.31 -8.32 6.08
C ALA A 49 6.52 -8.44 7.40
N LEU A 50 5.43 -9.23 7.41
CA LEU A 50 4.66 -9.50 8.62
C LEU A 50 5.50 -10.23 9.69
N LYS A 51 6.36 -11.18 9.30
CA LYS A 51 7.29 -11.85 10.22
C LYS A 51 8.31 -10.87 10.80
N VAL A 52 8.91 -10.01 9.96
CA VAL A 52 9.86 -8.98 10.42
C VAL A 52 9.17 -7.99 11.37
N ALA A 53 7.90 -7.70 11.15
CA ALA A 53 7.07 -6.88 12.04
C ALA A 53 6.64 -7.59 13.34
N GLY A 54 7.08 -8.84 13.59
CA GLY A 54 6.77 -9.61 14.79
C GLY A 54 5.41 -10.32 14.78
N ASP A 55 4.88 -10.63 13.59
CA ASP A 55 3.57 -11.30 13.40
C ASP A 55 2.41 -10.63 14.17
N PRO A 56 2.12 -9.34 13.92
CA PRO A 56 1.18 -8.53 14.69
C PRO A 56 -0.22 -9.16 14.75
N GLY A 57 -0.89 -9.03 15.91
CA GLY A 57 -2.22 -9.60 16.17
C GLY A 57 -3.35 -8.74 15.64
N LEU A 58 -3.24 -7.41 15.73
CA LEU A 58 -4.24 -6.46 15.23
C LEU A 58 -3.63 -5.60 14.11
N VAL A 59 -4.07 -5.82 12.88
CA VAL A 59 -3.50 -5.18 11.68
C VAL A 59 -4.53 -4.29 11.00
N LEU A 60 -4.18 -3.03 10.75
CA LEU A 60 -4.91 -2.15 9.85
C LEU A 60 -4.38 -2.28 8.42
N ALA A 61 -5.15 -2.84 7.51
CA ALA A 61 -4.87 -2.86 6.08
C ALA A 61 -5.44 -1.59 5.42
N LEU A 62 -4.57 -0.64 5.05
CA LEU A 62 -4.98 0.65 4.47
C LEU A 62 -3.97 1.10 3.39
N PRO A 63 -4.41 1.26 2.14
CA PRO A 63 -5.72 0.93 1.59
C PRO A 63 -5.89 -0.58 1.38
N SER A 64 -7.07 -1.09 1.71
CA SER A 64 -7.40 -2.50 1.58
C SER A 64 -7.72 -2.93 0.14
N GLY A 65 -8.31 -2.02 -0.63
CA GLY A 65 -8.78 -2.29 -1.99
C GLY A 65 -9.78 -3.44 -2.02
N ALA A 66 -9.75 -4.20 -3.12
CA ALA A 66 -10.59 -5.39 -3.31
C ALA A 66 -10.07 -6.63 -2.54
N GLY A 67 -9.42 -6.44 -1.39
CA GLY A 67 -9.04 -7.56 -0.52
C GLY A 67 -7.86 -8.42 -1.00
N ARG A 68 -7.01 -7.90 -1.89
CA ARG A 68 -5.91 -8.66 -2.50
C ARG A 68 -5.00 -9.38 -1.49
N PHE A 69 -4.71 -8.77 -0.35
CA PHE A 69 -3.84 -9.30 0.69
C PHE A 69 -4.58 -9.96 1.86
N TRP A 70 -5.92 -9.98 1.84
CA TRP A 70 -6.70 -10.63 2.89
C TRP A 70 -6.35 -12.10 3.08
N PRO A 71 -6.08 -12.90 2.00
CA PRO A 71 -5.63 -14.28 2.18
C PRO A 71 -4.40 -14.38 3.07
N VAL A 72 -3.37 -13.56 2.81
CA VAL A 72 -2.13 -13.54 3.59
C VAL A 72 -2.34 -13.03 5.01
N LEU A 73 -3.10 -11.95 5.17
CA LEU A 73 -3.38 -11.36 6.48
C LEU A 73 -4.16 -12.32 7.40
N THR A 74 -5.03 -13.16 6.83
CA THR A 74 -5.83 -14.14 7.60
C THR A 74 -5.20 -15.52 7.75
N GLU A 75 -3.97 -15.74 7.29
CA GLU A 75 -3.22 -16.99 7.50
C GLU A 75 -2.94 -17.24 8.98
N HIS A 76 -2.56 -16.18 9.71
CA HIS A 76 -2.36 -16.28 11.15
C HIS A 76 -3.73 -16.34 11.88
N THR A 77 -3.97 -17.42 12.61
CA THR A 77 -5.30 -17.75 13.18
C THR A 77 -5.81 -16.72 14.18
N ASN A 78 -4.92 -16.09 14.94
CA ASN A 78 -5.26 -15.12 15.98
C ASN A 78 -5.24 -13.66 15.49
N ARG A 79 -4.94 -13.44 14.20
CA ARG A 79 -4.88 -12.07 13.66
C ARG A 79 -6.28 -11.55 13.34
N VAL A 80 -6.56 -10.36 13.85
CA VAL A 80 -7.72 -9.55 13.47
C VAL A 80 -7.29 -8.50 12.47
N VAL A 81 -8.04 -8.33 11.40
CA VAL A 81 -7.77 -7.38 10.33
C VAL A 81 -8.83 -6.29 10.34
N LEU A 82 -8.40 -5.05 10.50
CA LEU A 82 -9.19 -3.86 10.20
C LEU A 82 -8.89 -3.49 8.74
N ALA A 83 -9.84 -3.73 7.86
CA ALA A 83 -9.68 -3.49 6.43
C ALA A 83 -10.33 -2.17 6.06
N ALA A 84 -9.52 -1.17 5.74
CA ALA A 84 -10.01 0.17 5.47
C ALA A 84 -9.62 0.65 4.07
N ASP A 85 -10.52 1.39 3.43
CA ASP A 85 -10.29 1.99 2.12
C ASP A 85 -11.10 3.29 2.00
N PRO A 86 -10.63 4.31 1.27
CA PRO A 86 -11.44 5.49 0.94
C PRO A 86 -12.67 5.17 0.09
N SER A 87 -12.68 4.05 -0.65
CA SER A 87 -13.80 3.61 -1.50
C SER A 87 -14.58 2.48 -0.82
N LEU A 88 -15.86 2.76 -0.47
CA LEU A 88 -16.80 1.74 0.02
C LEU A 88 -17.07 0.65 -1.02
N GLU A 89 -17.07 1.01 -2.32
CA GLU A 89 -17.29 0.05 -3.40
C GLU A 89 -16.19 -1.01 -3.44
N MET A 90 -14.94 -0.60 -3.20
CA MET A 90 -13.81 -1.54 -3.15
C MET A 90 -13.92 -2.50 -1.98
N LEU A 91 -14.38 -2.03 -0.82
CA LEU A 91 -14.64 -2.88 0.35
C LEU A 91 -15.78 -3.85 0.09
N ALA A 92 -16.90 -3.39 -0.50
CA ALA A 92 -18.03 -4.25 -0.84
C ALA A 92 -17.63 -5.37 -1.82
N VAL A 93 -16.82 -5.06 -2.84
CA VAL A 93 -16.28 -6.07 -3.77
C VAL A 93 -15.39 -7.08 -3.04
N ALA A 94 -14.56 -6.61 -2.11
CA ALA A 94 -13.68 -7.47 -1.32
C ALA A 94 -14.51 -8.44 -0.46
N GLU A 95 -15.51 -7.93 0.26
CA GLU A 95 -16.41 -8.73 1.11
C GLU A 95 -17.17 -9.78 0.30
N ALA A 96 -17.75 -9.39 -0.84
CA ALA A 96 -18.49 -10.29 -1.72
C ALA A 96 -17.62 -11.43 -2.31
N SER A 97 -16.32 -11.20 -2.42
CA SER A 97 -15.36 -12.13 -3.05
C SER A 97 -14.66 -13.04 -2.05
N PHE A 98 -14.79 -12.79 -0.74
CA PHE A 98 -14.00 -13.47 0.28
C PHE A 98 -14.83 -14.51 1.06
N PRO A 99 -14.24 -15.67 1.46
CA PRO A 99 -14.98 -16.69 2.20
C PRO A 99 -15.56 -16.21 3.53
N ALA A 100 -16.83 -16.47 3.79
CA ALA A 100 -17.57 -16.00 4.97
C ALA A 100 -16.87 -16.37 6.30
N GLU A 101 -16.28 -17.56 6.41
CA GLU A 101 -15.56 -18.01 7.60
C GLU A 101 -14.37 -17.12 7.95
N LYS A 102 -13.65 -16.64 6.92
CA LYS A 102 -12.51 -15.74 7.13
C LYS A 102 -12.94 -14.31 7.39
N LEU A 103 -14.10 -13.89 6.87
CA LEU A 103 -14.67 -12.57 7.13
C LEU A 103 -14.97 -12.32 8.60
N LYS A 104 -15.19 -13.35 9.41
CA LYS A 104 -15.39 -13.23 10.88
C LYS A 104 -14.24 -12.49 11.59
N ARG A 105 -13.04 -12.48 11.01
CA ARG A 105 -11.83 -11.83 11.53
C ARG A 105 -11.46 -10.56 10.83
N ILE A 106 -12.26 -10.12 9.85
CA ILE A 106 -12.06 -8.90 9.09
C ILE A 106 -13.18 -7.94 9.43
N LYS A 107 -12.84 -6.72 9.83
CA LYS A 107 -13.79 -5.62 10.02
C LYS A 107 -13.48 -4.54 9.01
N THR A 108 -14.47 -4.19 8.19
CA THR A 108 -14.32 -3.18 7.15
C THR A 108 -14.87 -1.83 7.60
N PHE A 109 -14.22 -0.76 7.19
CA PHE A 109 -14.73 0.60 7.37
C PHE A 109 -14.09 1.57 6.37
N GLN A 110 -14.80 2.66 6.10
CA GLN A 110 -14.29 3.70 5.22
C GLN A 110 -13.42 4.67 5.99
N THR A 111 -12.21 4.94 5.50
CA THR A 111 -11.34 6.00 6.05
C THR A 111 -10.29 6.45 5.04
N SER A 112 -9.76 7.66 5.25
CA SER A 112 -8.65 8.19 4.47
C SER A 112 -7.30 7.87 5.12
N PRO A 113 -6.23 7.60 4.36
CA PRO A 113 -4.88 7.50 4.91
C PRO A 113 -4.34 8.82 5.47
N LEU A 114 -4.96 9.96 5.13
CA LEU A 114 -4.63 11.28 5.64
C LEU A 114 -5.36 11.63 6.96
N SER A 115 -6.44 10.89 7.28
CA SER A 115 -7.23 11.09 8.50
C SER A 115 -7.93 9.77 8.83
N ILE A 116 -7.27 8.92 9.61
CA ILE A 116 -7.74 7.59 9.96
C ILE A 116 -8.72 7.67 11.14
N ASP A 117 -9.93 7.14 10.96
CA ASP A 117 -10.97 7.13 12.01
C ASP A 117 -10.70 6.06 13.10
N LEU A 118 -9.53 6.16 13.70
CA LEU A 118 -9.08 5.36 14.84
C LEU A 118 -8.32 6.25 15.83
N SER A 119 -8.36 5.87 17.10
CA SER A 119 -7.58 6.54 18.15
C SER A 119 -6.08 6.35 17.97
N ALA A 120 -5.27 7.15 18.66
CA ALA A 120 -3.84 6.95 18.73
C ALA A 120 -3.51 5.57 19.32
N ASN A 121 -2.48 4.92 18.79
CA ASN A 121 -2.02 3.59 19.21
C ASN A 121 -3.13 2.52 19.18
N ALA A 122 -4.04 2.57 18.22
CA ALA A 122 -5.19 1.68 18.11
C ALA A 122 -4.82 0.28 17.60
N VAL A 123 -3.78 0.15 16.78
CA VAL A 123 -3.41 -1.11 16.12
C VAL A 123 -1.94 -1.47 16.33
N ASP A 124 -1.60 -2.75 16.26
CA ASP A 124 -0.21 -3.21 16.40
C ASP A 124 0.60 -2.86 15.15
N CYS A 125 -0.02 -3.00 13.98
CA CYS A 125 0.64 -2.78 12.70
C CYS A 125 -0.29 -2.13 11.68
N ILE A 126 0.24 -1.20 10.89
CA ILE A 126 -0.42 -0.74 9.66
C ILE A 126 0.21 -1.43 8.47
N PHE A 127 -0.60 -2.12 7.69
CA PHE A 127 -0.21 -2.79 6.46
C PHE A 127 -0.65 -1.97 5.24
N CYS A 128 0.28 -1.17 4.70
CA CYS A 128 0.04 -0.23 3.61
C CYS A 128 0.73 -0.67 2.33
N MET A 129 0.07 -1.50 1.56
CA MET A 129 0.60 -1.96 0.28
C MET A 129 -0.02 -1.19 -0.89
N ARG A 130 0.84 -0.75 -1.83
CA ARG A 130 0.44 -0.15 -3.11
C ARG A 130 -0.23 1.24 -3.00
N LEU A 131 0.13 2.03 -1.98
CA LEU A 131 -0.31 3.43 -1.84
C LEU A 131 0.78 4.41 -2.30
N PHE A 132 1.96 4.35 -1.69
CA PHE A 132 2.98 5.40 -1.78
C PHE A 132 3.49 5.69 -3.19
N HIS A 133 3.49 4.72 -4.09
CA HIS A 133 3.87 4.96 -5.49
C HIS A 133 2.82 5.75 -6.30
N HIS A 134 1.65 6.05 -5.72
CA HIS A 134 0.66 6.97 -6.28
C HIS A 134 0.74 8.38 -5.69
N VAL A 135 1.53 8.57 -4.63
CA VAL A 135 1.68 9.85 -3.92
C VAL A 135 2.99 10.51 -4.36
N ALA A 136 2.89 11.47 -5.29
CA ALA A 136 4.06 12.18 -5.83
C ALA A 136 4.63 13.19 -4.82
N ASP A 137 3.75 13.87 -4.11
CA ASP A 137 4.05 14.97 -3.22
C ASP A 137 4.62 14.46 -1.88
N SER A 138 5.76 15.01 -1.47
CA SER A 138 6.44 14.69 -0.20
C SER A 138 5.64 15.13 1.02
N ASP A 139 4.93 16.27 0.94
CA ASP A 139 4.14 16.78 2.06
C ASP A 139 2.94 15.87 2.34
N GLN A 140 2.32 15.35 1.27
CA GLN A 140 1.26 14.35 1.39
C GLN A 140 1.79 13.03 1.97
N ARG A 141 2.96 12.54 1.52
CA ARG A 141 3.56 11.33 2.09
C ARG A 141 3.88 11.52 3.57
N SER A 142 4.43 12.68 3.94
CA SER A 142 4.72 13.04 5.32
C SER A 142 3.46 13.14 6.18
N ALA A 143 2.35 13.66 5.64
CA ALA A 143 1.07 13.70 6.34
C ALA A 143 0.52 12.29 6.59
N ILE A 144 0.58 11.39 5.60
CA ILE A 144 0.19 9.99 5.74
C ILE A 144 1.06 9.28 6.80
N LEU A 145 2.38 9.49 6.76
CA LEU A 145 3.30 8.87 7.71
C LEU A 145 3.06 9.35 9.15
N ARG A 146 2.77 10.65 9.36
CA ARG A 146 2.39 11.17 10.70
C ARG A 146 1.10 10.52 11.21
N GLU A 147 0.11 10.32 10.32
CA GLU A 147 -1.13 9.66 10.68
C GLU A 147 -0.91 8.16 10.99
N PHE A 148 -0.05 7.50 10.23
CA PHE A 148 0.37 6.13 10.54
C PHE A 148 1.10 6.04 11.89
N HIS A 149 1.99 6.99 12.18
CA HIS A 149 2.66 7.07 13.46
C HIS A 149 1.68 7.29 14.63
N ARG A 150 0.65 8.10 14.41
CA ARG A 150 -0.38 8.32 15.43
C ARG A 150 -1.15 7.03 15.74
N VAL A 151 -1.55 6.28 14.72
CA VAL A 151 -2.50 5.16 14.85
C VAL A 151 -1.83 3.84 15.20
N THR A 152 -0.60 3.60 14.73
CA THR A 152 0.13 2.39 15.10
C THR A 152 0.75 2.50 16.49
N ARG A 153 0.81 1.38 17.20
CA ARG A 153 1.55 1.27 18.47
C ARG A 153 2.97 0.71 18.29
N ASP A 154 3.23 -0.01 17.20
CA ASP A 154 4.55 -0.64 16.99
C ASP A 154 5.05 -0.49 15.55
N THR A 155 4.46 -1.18 14.57
CA THR A 155 5.06 -1.30 13.25
C THR A 155 4.18 -0.76 12.11
N VAL A 156 4.85 -0.44 10.99
CA VAL A 156 4.21 -0.09 9.71
C VAL A 156 4.91 -0.83 8.58
N ILE A 157 4.16 -1.48 7.72
CA ILE A 157 4.64 -2.11 6.48
C ILE A 157 4.20 -1.24 5.33
N VAL A 158 5.13 -0.69 4.55
CA VAL A 158 4.82 0.15 3.38
C VAL A 158 5.49 -0.38 2.13
N SER A 159 4.82 -0.26 0.99
CA SER A 159 5.42 -0.58 -0.31
C SER A 159 5.36 0.59 -1.28
N LEU A 160 6.46 0.78 -2.01
CA LEU A 160 6.58 1.84 -3.02
C LEU A 160 7.59 1.50 -4.12
N TRP A 161 7.71 2.38 -5.09
CA TRP A 161 8.74 2.31 -6.11
C TRP A 161 9.91 3.22 -5.74
N VAL A 162 11.10 2.63 -5.65
CA VAL A 162 12.34 3.35 -5.34
C VAL A 162 13.31 3.33 -6.51
N ASP A 163 14.19 4.31 -6.54
CA ASP A 163 15.31 4.39 -7.47
C ASP A 163 16.48 3.44 -7.06
N GLY A 164 17.64 3.57 -7.75
CA GLY A 164 18.82 2.77 -7.43
C GLY A 164 18.80 1.35 -8.02
N ASN A 165 17.93 1.06 -9.01
CA ASN A 165 17.81 -0.23 -9.68
C ASN A 165 17.74 -0.09 -11.19
N ILE A 166 17.96 -1.21 -11.93
CA ILE A 166 18.03 -1.22 -13.40
C ILE A 166 16.75 -0.69 -14.05
N LYS A 167 15.56 -1.06 -13.53
CA LYS A 167 14.29 -0.57 -14.11
C LYS A 167 14.11 0.93 -13.93
N ALA A 168 14.44 1.49 -12.78
CA ALA A 168 14.38 2.93 -12.53
C ALA A 168 15.36 3.69 -13.45
N TRP A 169 16.58 3.18 -13.61
CA TRP A 169 17.58 3.74 -14.51
C TRP A 169 17.10 3.74 -15.98
N ARG A 170 16.58 2.58 -16.46
CA ARG A 170 16.02 2.48 -17.83
C ARG A 170 14.84 3.43 -18.03
N ARG A 171 13.96 3.56 -17.07
CA ARG A 171 12.82 4.48 -17.09
C ARG A 171 13.30 5.93 -17.20
N LYS A 172 14.24 6.36 -16.34
CA LYS A 172 14.83 7.71 -16.34
C LYS A 172 15.53 8.03 -17.68
N ARG A 173 16.22 7.03 -18.27
CA ARG A 173 16.86 7.17 -19.59
C ARG A 173 15.84 7.37 -20.72
N LEU A 174 14.72 6.61 -20.69
CA LEU A 174 13.65 6.75 -21.68
C LEU A 174 12.91 8.09 -21.54
N GLU A 175 12.72 8.59 -20.33
CA GLU A 175 12.12 9.90 -20.06
C GLU A 175 13.00 11.05 -20.55
N ARG A 176 14.33 10.97 -20.38
CA ARG A 176 15.30 11.95 -20.91
C ARG A 176 15.33 12.00 -22.45
N GLY A 177 15.14 10.86 -23.11
CA GLY A 177 15.12 10.79 -24.57
C GLY A 177 13.81 11.30 -25.21
N ARG A 178 12.80 11.65 -24.41
CA ARG A 178 11.48 12.11 -24.85
C ARG A 178 11.21 13.54 -24.39
N ALA A 179 12.15 14.44 -24.56
CA ALA A 179 12.12 15.83 -24.05
C ALA A 179 10.91 16.69 -24.49
N SER A 180 10.03 16.17 -25.36
CA SER A 180 8.82 16.86 -25.86
C SER A 180 7.50 16.13 -25.58
N ALA A 181 7.51 14.98 -24.88
CA ALA A 181 6.29 14.25 -24.53
C ALA A 181 6.03 14.33 -23.02
N GLU A 182 4.76 14.35 -22.61
CA GLU A 182 4.39 14.26 -21.19
C GLU A 182 5.14 13.12 -20.49
N PRO A 183 5.62 13.33 -19.25
CA PRO A 183 6.35 12.31 -18.50
C PRO A 183 5.54 11.00 -18.44
N ILE A 184 6.19 9.85 -18.67
CA ILE A 184 5.56 8.53 -18.55
C ILE A 184 4.95 8.35 -17.14
N ALA A 185 5.51 9.02 -16.14
CA ALA A 185 4.98 9.08 -14.79
C ALA A 185 3.54 9.63 -14.74
N SER A 186 3.23 10.69 -15.53
CA SER A 186 1.89 11.28 -15.56
C SER A 186 0.86 10.35 -16.22
N LYS A 187 1.27 9.61 -17.27
CA LYS A 187 0.39 8.65 -17.96
C LYS A 187 0.07 7.39 -17.13
N MET A 188 1.00 6.97 -16.27
CA MET A 188 0.81 5.77 -15.44
C MET A 188 0.38 6.10 -14.00
N ASN A 189 0.34 7.38 -13.60
CA ASN A 189 0.06 7.82 -12.23
C ASN A 189 0.84 7.04 -11.16
N ARG A 190 2.10 6.70 -11.46
CA ARG A 190 2.99 5.95 -10.57
C ARG A 190 4.36 6.59 -10.56
N PHE A 191 4.82 6.93 -9.37
CA PHE A 191 6.04 7.70 -9.16
C PHE A 191 7.14 6.82 -8.57
N VAL A 192 8.38 7.08 -9.01
CA VAL A 192 9.58 6.50 -8.41
C VAL A 192 10.15 7.55 -7.46
N VAL A 193 10.24 7.19 -6.19
CA VAL A 193 10.78 8.08 -5.15
C VAL A 193 12.28 7.77 -4.96
N SER A 194 13.08 8.80 -4.69
CA SER A 194 14.47 8.58 -4.31
C SER A 194 14.52 7.77 -3.00
N ARG A 195 15.35 6.73 -2.97
CA ARG A 195 15.52 5.90 -1.77
C ARG A 195 15.96 6.75 -0.58
N ALA A 196 16.94 7.61 -0.76
CA ALA A 196 17.41 8.48 0.32
C ALA A 196 16.32 9.44 0.81
N ALA A 197 15.49 9.98 -0.10
CA ALA A 197 14.40 10.88 0.27
C ALA A 197 13.34 10.19 1.11
N ILE A 198 12.87 9.00 0.69
CA ILE A 198 11.82 8.30 1.43
C ILE A 198 12.30 7.76 2.77
N GLU A 199 13.55 7.29 2.86
CA GLU A 199 14.16 6.84 4.11
C GLU A 199 14.28 8.02 5.11
N ALA A 200 14.64 9.22 4.65
CA ALA A 200 14.62 10.44 5.46
C ALA A 200 13.20 10.85 5.89
N GLU A 201 12.19 10.71 5.00
CA GLU A 201 10.78 10.95 5.36
C GLU A 201 10.30 10.00 6.47
N PHE A 202 10.73 8.72 6.47
CA PHE A 202 10.41 7.78 7.55
C PHE A 202 11.02 8.20 8.88
N GLU A 203 12.30 8.57 8.90
CA GLU A 203 12.99 9.05 10.10
C GLU A 203 12.34 10.33 10.66
N GLN A 204 12.05 11.30 9.79
CA GLN A 204 11.38 12.56 10.18
C GLN A 204 9.97 12.32 10.75
N ALA A 205 9.28 11.27 10.30
CA ALA A 205 7.98 10.88 10.83
C ALA A 205 8.06 10.06 12.14
N GLY A 206 9.26 9.83 12.69
CA GLY A 206 9.46 9.10 13.95
C GLY A 206 9.50 7.57 13.77
N PHE A 207 9.98 7.08 12.62
CA PHE A 207 10.12 5.65 12.37
C PHE A 207 11.59 5.24 12.19
N GLN A 208 11.92 4.08 12.73
CA GLN A 208 13.15 3.35 12.43
C GLN A 208 12.89 2.28 11.38
N ILE A 209 13.80 2.11 10.43
CA ILE A 209 13.71 1.05 9.41
C ILE A 209 14.22 -0.25 10.01
N LEU A 210 13.35 -1.24 10.23
CA LEU A 210 13.74 -2.59 10.67
C LEU A 210 14.35 -3.40 9.53
N GLY A 211 13.86 -3.19 8.32
CA GLY A 211 14.34 -3.87 7.13
C GLY A 211 13.60 -3.48 5.88
N HIS A 212 14.11 -3.95 4.74
CA HIS A 212 13.44 -3.78 3.45
C HIS A 212 13.61 -5.04 2.58
N HIS A 213 12.67 -5.25 1.68
CA HIS A 213 12.67 -6.39 0.77
C HIS A 213 12.27 -5.95 -0.64
N ASP A 214 13.11 -6.32 -1.61
CA ASP A 214 12.89 -6.02 -3.02
C ASP A 214 12.21 -7.21 -3.70
N VAL A 215 11.30 -6.93 -4.64
CA VAL A 215 10.70 -7.99 -5.49
C VAL A 215 11.78 -8.73 -6.27
N LEU A 216 12.72 -8.01 -6.85
CA LEU A 216 13.94 -8.53 -7.48
C LEU A 216 15.07 -7.56 -7.15
N PRO A 217 16.00 -7.94 -6.24
CA PRO A 217 17.10 -7.08 -5.81
C PRO A 217 17.91 -6.53 -7.01
N GLY A 218 18.22 -5.24 -6.98
CA GLY A 218 18.98 -4.55 -8.02
C GLY A 218 18.25 -4.35 -9.36
N TYR A 219 17.15 -5.07 -9.62
CA TYR A 219 16.42 -5.00 -10.89
C TYR A 219 15.08 -4.26 -10.79
N ALA A 220 14.20 -4.66 -9.84
CA ALA A 220 12.85 -4.12 -9.74
C ALA A 220 12.81 -2.85 -8.88
N MET A 221 11.90 -1.92 -9.24
CA MET A 221 11.68 -0.68 -8.47
C MET A 221 10.86 -0.94 -7.18
N TRP A 222 10.14 -2.05 -7.12
CA TRP A 222 9.21 -2.34 -6.05
C TRP A 222 9.94 -2.81 -4.79
N ARG A 223 9.76 -2.06 -3.71
CA ARG A 223 10.35 -2.32 -2.39
C ARG A 223 9.27 -2.28 -1.32
N VAL A 224 9.38 -3.18 -0.35
CA VAL A 224 8.60 -3.20 0.89
C VAL A 224 9.53 -2.85 2.03
N TYR A 225 9.16 -1.85 2.82
CA TYR A 225 9.84 -1.49 4.08
C TYR A 225 9.01 -1.97 5.26
N VAL A 226 9.70 -2.39 6.30
CA VAL A 226 9.14 -2.62 7.63
C VAL A 226 9.73 -1.57 8.56
N LEU A 227 8.87 -0.77 9.13
CA LEU A 227 9.20 0.36 9.98
C LEU A 227 8.73 0.08 11.41
N ARG A 228 9.46 0.57 12.40
CA ARG A 228 9.07 0.55 13.81
C ARG A 228 8.92 1.98 14.32
N LYS A 229 7.89 2.22 15.09
CA LYS A 229 7.66 3.48 15.78
C LYS A 229 8.74 3.68 16.85
N SER A 230 9.40 4.84 16.83
CA SER A 230 10.45 5.26 17.78
C SER A 230 9.85 5.73 19.09
#